data_5d6d7aa55cedea31fa7ee3552605eb52
#
_entry.id   5d6d7aa55cedea31fa7ee3552605eb52
#
_cell.length_a   1.000
_cell.length_b   1.000
_cell.length_c   1.000
_cell.angle_alpha   90.00
_cell.angle_beta   90.00
_cell.angle_gamma   90.00
#
_symmetry.space_group_name_H-M   'P 1'
#
loop_
_entity.id
_entity.type
_entity.pdbx_description
1 polymer ?
#
loop_
_entity_poly.entity_id
_entity_poly.type
_entity_poly.pdbx_seq_one_letter_code
_entity_poly.pdbx_strand_id
1 'polypeptide(L)'
;EAVALGAAIQGGVLSGDVDDIVLLDVTPLSLGIEVKGGLFERLIDKNTTIPTEESKVFTTAAANQTSVQVRVFQGEREIADENELLGEFHLSGIPPAPAGTPQIEVTFNIDENGIVNVSAEDQGSGNSEEITIEGGAGLSDDEIEQMQEEAEQHAEEDEERRERIEARNAAESAIQRAEKLLEENEENVDDDLEADIREEIEVVEETLEDDDATKEDLQDATESLSEQLQEIGKQMYQEQAQAGAGGAGAAGAGPGGMGGAGPGGMGGGPGAGAAGDQQGGDEYVDADFEDVDEDDDE
;
A
#
# COMPACT_ATOMS: atom_id res chain seq x y z
N GLU A 1 -12.49 17.21 44.37
CA GLU A 1 -13.64 18.08 44.02
C GLU A 1 -13.75 18.24 42.47
N ALA A 2 -12.65 18.38 41.71
CA ALA A 2 -12.69 18.53 40.25
C ALA A 2 -13.28 17.31 39.54
N VAL A 3 -12.89 16.09 39.95
CA VAL A 3 -13.38 14.82 39.37
C VAL A 3 -14.87 14.66 39.59
N ALA A 4 -15.36 14.98 40.83
CA ALA A 4 -16.76 14.90 41.14
C ALA A 4 -17.59 15.93 40.36
N LEU A 5 -17.07 17.13 40.15
CA LEU A 5 -17.69 18.17 39.35
C LEU A 5 -17.73 17.77 37.85
N GLY A 6 -16.64 17.24 37.32
CA GLY A 6 -16.57 16.72 35.95
C GLY A 6 -17.60 15.59 35.73
N ALA A 7 -17.67 14.61 36.64
CA ALA A 7 -18.64 13.52 36.55
C ALA A 7 -20.10 14.03 36.63
N ALA A 8 -20.36 15.07 37.45
CA ALA A 8 -21.69 15.67 37.53
C ALA A 8 -22.08 16.43 36.24
N ILE A 9 -21.11 17.12 35.61
CA ILE A 9 -21.32 17.82 34.32
C ILE A 9 -21.58 16.79 33.22
N GLN A 10 -20.78 15.72 33.17
CA GLN A 10 -20.96 14.65 32.20
C GLN A 10 -22.30 13.94 32.37
N GLY A 11 -22.72 13.67 33.63
CA GLY A 11 -24.04 13.15 33.92
C GLY A 11 -25.16 14.09 33.43
N GLY A 12 -24.98 15.40 33.55
CA GLY A 12 -25.92 16.42 33.08
C GLY A 12 -26.01 16.49 31.54
N VAL A 13 -24.89 16.32 30.85
CA VAL A 13 -24.83 16.23 29.36
C VAL A 13 -25.56 14.97 28.89
N LEU A 14 -25.24 13.81 29.48
CA LEU A 14 -25.86 12.53 29.13
C LEU A 14 -27.37 12.48 29.43
N SER A 15 -27.86 13.21 30.46
CA SER A 15 -29.28 13.32 30.78
C SER A 15 -30.02 14.37 29.94
N GLY A 16 -29.29 15.17 29.13
CA GLY A 16 -29.89 16.26 28.36
C GLY A 16 -30.26 17.50 29.16
N ASP A 17 -29.74 17.62 30.41
CA ASP A 17 -29.96 18.79 31.28
C ASP A 17 -28.97 19.94 30.99
N VAL A 18 -27.88 19.63 30.24
CA VAL A 18 -26.82 20.60 29.85
C VAL A 18 -26.61 20.48 28.35
N ASP A 19 -27.15 21.42 27.59
CA ASP A 19 -27.10 21.44 26.13
C ASP A 19 -25.92 22.26 25.57
N ASP A 20 -25.22 23.04 26.40
CA ASP A 20 -24.19 24.00 25.97
C ASP A 20 -22.74 23.44 26.02
N ILE A 21 -22.56 22.20 26.47
CA ILE A 21 -21.22 21.56 26.59
C ILE A 21 -21.21 20.28 25.77
N VAL A 22 -20.33 20.24 24.76
CA VAL A 22 -20.00 19.03 24.01
C VAL A 22 -18.67 18.52 24.52
N LEU A 23 -18.66 17.32 25.10
CA LEU A 23 -17.44 16.58 25.40
C LEU A 23 -17.08 15.75 24.18
N LEU A 24 -15.89 15.99 23.65
CA LEU A 24 -15.28 15.17 22.58
C LEU A 24 -14.06 14.51 23.18
N ASP A 25 -14.12 13.19 23.28
CA ASP A 25 -12.96 12.38 23.62
C ASP A 25 -12.10 12.15 22.38
N VAL A 26 -10.78 12.10 22.53
CA VAL A 26 -9.83 11.90 21.42
C VAL A 26 -8.77 10.86 21.81
N THR A 27 -8.21 10.21 20.82
CA THR A 27 -7.03 9.36 21.01
C THR A 27 -5.81 10.21 21.36
N PRO A 28 -5.07 9.93 22.43
CA PRO A 28 -3.89 10.73 22.81
C PRO A 28 -2.67 10.48 21.91
N LEU A 29 -2.58 9.28 21.33
CA LEU A 29 -1.51 8.80 20.46
C LEU A 29 -2.11 8.09 19.25
N SER A 30 -1.33 8.02 18.17
CA SER A 30 -1.69 7.28 16.96
C SER A 30 -1.72 5.78 17.22
N LEU A 31 -2.60 5.07 16.49
CA LEU A 31 -2.75 3.62 16.52
C LEU A 31 -2.48 3.05 15.13
N GLY A 32 -1.77 1.94 15.08
CA GLY A 32 -1.42 1.31 13.82
C GLY A 32 -0.85 -0.08 13.99
N ILE A 33 -0.29 -0.59 12.92
CA ILE A 33 0.31 -1.93 12.88
C ILE A 33 1.75 -1.88 12.37
N GLU A 34 2.49 -2.94 12.66
CA GLU A 34 3.77 -3.18 12.01
C GLU A 34 3.56 -3.70 10.58
N VAL A 35 4.31 -3.12 9.65
CA VAL A 35 4.37 -3.59 8.26
C VAL A 35 5.78 -4.04 7.90
N LYS A 36 5.99 -4.48 6.65
CA LYS A 36 7.27 -5.02 6.16
C LYS A 36 8.45 -4.10 6.54
N GLY A 37 9.50 -4.70 7.08
CA GLY A 37 10.71 -3.98 7.51
C GLY A 37 10.64 -3.39 8.92
N GLY A 38 9.57 -3.65 9.69
CA GLY A 38 9.41 -3.12 11.05
C GLY A 38 8.93 -1.68 11.10
N LEU A 39 8.33 -1.18 10.01
CA LEU A 39 7.76 0.17 9.96
C LEU A 39 6.40 0.20 10.67
N PHE A 40 6.09 1.35 11.25
CA PHE A 40 4.80 1.62 11.87
C PHE A 40 3.86 2.31 10.88
N GLU A 41 2.83 1.59 10.47
CA GLU A 41 1.77 2.12 9.61
C GLU A 41 0.59 2.58 10.45
N ARG A 42 0.32 3.89 10.42
CA ARG A 42 -0.77 4.52 11.18
C ARG A 42 -2.10 4.30 10.47
N LEU A 43 -3.10 3.86 11.24
CA LEU A 43 -4.49 3.76 10.76
C LEU A 43 -5.37 4.82 11.43
N ILE A 44 -5.13 5.12 12.70
CA ILE A 44 -5.82 6.20 13.44
C ILE A 44 -4.78 7.17 13.95
N ASP A 45 -4.87 8.42 13.52
CA ASP A 45 -3.97 9.48 13.96
C ASP A 45 -4.29 9.96 15.39
N LYS A 46 -3.27 10.48 16.08
CA LYS A 46 -3.47 11.16 17.36
C LYS A 46 -4.49 12.30 17.24
N ASN A 47 -5.19 12.56 18.32
CA ASN A 47 -6.26 13.57 18.41
C ASN A 47 -7.49 13.27 17.51
N THR A 48 -7.66 12.05 17.02
CA THR A 48 -8.88 11.61 16.37
C THR A 48 -10.01 11.46 17.41
N THR A 49 -11.17 12.04 17.10
CA THR A 49 -12.38 11.93 17.97
C THR A 49 -12.89 10.52 18.03
N ILE A 50 -13.26 10.04 19.23
CA ILE A 50 -13.89 8.74 19.43
C ILE A 50 -15.40 8.90 19.73
N PRO A 51 -16.25 7.94 19.32
CA PRO A 51 -15.90 6.68 18.65
C PRO A 51 -15.47 6.89 17.19
N THR A 52 -14.58 6.01 16.69
CA THR A 52 -14.10 6.04 15.30
C THR A 52 -13.82 4.64 14.78
N GLU A 53 -13.88 4.49 13.46
CA GLU A 53 -13.52 3.26 12.74
C GLU A 53 -12.75 3.62 11.49
N GLU A 54 -11.58 3.02 11.33
CA GLU A 54 -10.72 3.19 10.16
C GLU A 54 -10.24 1.83 9.68
N SER A 55 -10.18 1.64 8.35
CA SER A 55 -9.69 0.41 7.74
C SER A 55 -8.72 0.68 6.61
N LYS A 56 -7.75 -0.24 6.45
CA LYS A 56 -6.76 -0.20 5.37
C LYS A 56 -6.49 -1.61 4.85
N VAL A 57 -6.30 -1.73 3.53
CA VAL A 57 -5.98 -3.01 2.90
C VAL A 57 -4.47 -3.18 2.80
N PHE A 58 -3.99 -4.32 3.25
CA PHE A 58 -2.60 -4.76 3.21
C PHE A 58 -2.47 -6.02 2.38
N THR A 59 -1.24 -6.42 2.10
CA THR A 59 -0.97 -7.64 1.34
C THR A 59 0.13 -8.48 2.01
N THR A 60 0.38 -9.68 1.47
CA THR A 60 1.45 -10.56 1.95
C THR A 60 2.80 -10.14 1.41
N ALA A 61 3.83 -10.14 2.27
CA ALA A 61 5.20 -9.81 1.92
C ALA A 61 5.94 -10.92 1.16
N ALA A 62 5.48 -12.18 1.28
CA ALA A 62 6.12 -13.34 0.67
C ALA A 62 5.13 -14.17 -0.15
N ALA A 63 5.63 -14.80 -1.22
CA ALA A 63 4.85 -15.75 -2.02
C ALA A 63 4.45 -16.99 -1.19
N ASN A 64 3.23 -17.47 -1.44
CA ASN A 64 2.65 -18.63 -0.76
C ASN A 64 2.52 -18.50 0.78
N GLN A 65 2.48 -17.26 1.27
CA GLN A 65 2.23 -16.99 2.69
C GLN A 65 0.79 -17.32 3.03
N THR A 66 0.58 -18.24 3.99
CA THR A 66 -0.75 -18.75 4.39
C THR A 66 -1.24 -18.20 5.72
N SER A 67 -0.42 -17.36 6.38
CA SER A 67 -0.77 -16.64 7.60
C SER A 67 -0.01 -15.33 7.70
N VAL A 68 -0.61 -14.35 8.37
CA VAL A 68 0.02 -13.08 8.72
C VAL A 68 -0.08 -12.85 10.21
N GLN A 69 0.97 -12.32 10.81
CA GLN A 69 0.96 -11.82 12.17
C GLN A 69 0.63 -10.33 12.12
N VAL A 70 -0.37 -9.92 12.88
CA VAL A 70 -0.73 -8.52 13.05
C VAL A 70 -0.30 -8.10 14.44
N ARG A 71 0.66 -7.17 14.51
CA ARG A 71 1.15 -6.56 15.75
C ARG A 71 0.60 -5.14 15.82
N VAL A 72 -0.13 -4.84 16.87
CA VAL A 72 -0.83 -3.57 17.09
C VAL A 72 -0.02 -2.70 18.02
N PHE A 73 0.27 -1.47 17.59
CA PHE A 73 1.08 -0.52 18.34
C PHE A 73 0.35 0.81 18.58
N GLN A 74 0.79 1.52 19.61
CA GLN A 74 0.38 2.87 19.93
C GLN A 74 1.61 3.76 20.12
N GLY A 75 1.66 4.90 19.44
CA GLY A 75 2.77 5.86 19.54
C GLY A 75 2.92 6.74 18.30
N GLU A 76 4.05 7.46 18.26
CA GLU A 76 4.34 8.45 17.20
C GLU A 76 5.65 8.19 16.46
N ARG A 77 6.39 7.13 16.81
CA ARG A 77 7.66 6.77 16.15
C ARG A 77 7.38 6.05 14.84
N GLU A 78 8.24 6.25 13.84
CA GLU A 78 8.11 5.61 12.51
C GLU A 78 8.47 4.11 12.52
N ILE A 79 9.25 3.67 13.51
CA ILE A 79 9.64 2.27 13.70
C ILE A 79 8.71 1.62 14.71
N ALA A 80 8.11 0.49 14.35
CA ALA A 80 7.09 -0.18 15.17
C ALA A 80 7.60 -0.53 16.58
N ASP A 81 8.78 -1.12 16.69
CA ASP A 81 9.35 -1.56 17.98
C ASP A 81 9.74 -0.39 18.93
N GLU A 82 9.75 0.84 18.42
CA GLU A 82 9.97 2.05 19.23
C GLU A 82 8.67 2.64 19.80
N ASN A 83 7.53 2.00 19.50
CA ASN A 83 6.21 2.33 20.02
C ASN A 83 5.73 1.29 21.05
N GLU A 84 4.64 1.56 21.74
CA GLU A 84 4.08 0.63 22.72
C GLU A 84 3.27 -0.48 22.04
N LEU A 85 3.64 -1.74 22.27
CA LEU A 85 2.92 -2.90 21.76
C LEU A 85 1.64 -3.13 22.57
N LEU A 86 0.47 -2.97 21.95
CA LEU A 86 -0.83 -3.20 22.58
C LEU A 86 -1.26 -4.66 22.55
N GLY A 87 -0.86 -5.40 21.52
CA GLY A 87 -1.21 -6.80 21.34
C GLY A 87 -0.82 -7.36 19.98
N GLU A 88 -0.98 -8.67 19.84
CA GLU A 88 -0.70 -9.36 18.59
C GLU A 88 -1.69 -10.52 18.36
N PHE A 89 -1.97 -10.80 17.09
CA PHE A 89 -2.78 -11.94 16.69
C PHE A 89 -2.35 -12.46 15.31
N HIS A 90 -2.87 -13.63 14.93
CA HIS A 90 -2.48 -14.27 13.68
C HIS A 90 -3.71 -14.57 12.84
N LEU A 91 -3.81 -13.96 11.68
CA LEU A 91 -4.76 -14.37 10.65
C LEU A 91 -4.19 -15.56 9.89
N SER A 92 -4.92 -16.68 9.87
CA SER A 92 -4.50 -17.94 9.23
C SER A 92 -5.49 -18.37 8.14
N GLY A 93 -5.04 -19.28 7.25
CA GLY A 93 -5.90 -19.83 6.21
C GLY A 93 -6.01 -18.94 4.97
N ILE A 94 -5.03 -18.07 4.75
CA ILE A 94 -4.89 -17.30 3.51
C ILE A 94 -4.53 -18.30 2.40
N PRO A 95 -5.23 -18.29 1.26
CA PRO A 95 -4.89 -19.14 0.12
C PRO A 95 -3.48 -18.83 -0.41
N PRO A 96 -2.66 -19.86 -0.72
CA PRO A 96 -1.35 -19.62 -1.32
C PRO A 96 -1.47 -18.83 -2.63
N ALA A 97 -0.75 -17.71 -2.72
CA ALA A 97 -0.73 -16.84 -3.89
C ALA A 97 0.63 -16.15 -4.01
N PRO A 98 0.95 -15.53 -5.14
CA PRO A 98 2.12 -14.67 -5.24
C PRO A 98 2.08 -13.55 -4.20
N ALA A 99 3.27 -13.06 -3.78
CA ALA A 99 3.37 -11.87 -2.93
C ALA A 99 2.60 -10.71 -3.55
N GLY A 100 1.98 -9.87 -2.73
CA GLY A 100 1.19 -8.74 -3.20
C GLY A 100 -0.21 -9.06 -3.73
N THR A 101 -0.61 -10.36 -3.80
CA THR A 101 -1.93 -10.75 -4.36
C THR A 101 -3.04 -10.85 -3.30
N PRO A 102 -2.82 -11.46 -2.10
CA PRO A 102 -3.85 -11.50 -1.07
C PRO A 102 -4.17 -10.10 -0.56
N GLN A 103 -5.46 -9.84 -0.35
CA GLN A 103 -5.95 -8.57 0.19
C GLN A 103 -6.44 -8.79 1.62
N ILE A 104 -5.72 -8.19 2.56
CA ILE A 104 -5.99 -8.32 3.98
C ILE A 104 -6.45 -6.97 4.50
N GLU A 105 -7.75 -6.85 4.78
CA GLU A 105 -8.32 -5.65 5.36
C GLU A 105 -8.11 -5.66 6.87
N VAL A 106 -7.42 -4.66 7.39
CA VAL A 106 -7.25 -4.44 8.82
C VAL A 106 -8.12 -3.27 9.23
N THR A 107 -9.01 -3.51 10.21
CA THR A 107 -9.95 -2.51 10.70
C THR A 107 -9.69 -2.24 12.17
N PHE A 108 -9.55 -0.97 12.51
CA PHE A 108 -9.50 -0.46 13.89
C PHE A 108 -10.84 0.17 14.23
N ASN A 109 -11.43 -0.25 15.32
CA ASN A 109 -12.67 0.33 15.85
C ASN A 109 -12.46 0.72 17.30
N ILE A 110 -12.67 2.00 17.64
CA ILE A 110 -12.59 2.53 19.00
C ILE A 110 -13.99 2.93 19.44
N ASP A 111 -14.45 2.35 20.53
CA ASP A 111 -15.76 2.67 21.09
C ASP A 111 -15.77 3.95 21.96
N GLU A 112 -16.94 4.33 22.46
CA GLU A 112 -17.14 5.50 23.35
C GLU A 112 -16.38 5.38 24.69
N ASN A 113 -15.91 4.19 25.07
CA ASN A 113 -15.18 3.94 26.31
C ASN A 113 -13.66 3.88 26.07
N GLY A 114 -13.19 4.06 24.81
CA GLY A 114 -11.80 3.94 24.43
C GLY A 114 -11.31 2.48 24.29
N ILE A 115 -12.22 1.51 24.16
CA ILE A 115 -11.88 0.12 23.90
C ILE A 115 -11.55 -0.01 22.42
N VAL A 116 -10.36 -0.52 22.13
CA VAL A 116 -9.86 -0.72 20.77
C VAL A 116 -10.11 -2.17 20.35
N ASN A 117 -10.88 -2.36 19.28
CA ASN A 117 -11.03 -3.64 18.61
C ASN A 117 -10.27 -3.58 17.28
N VAL A 118 -9.40 -4.55 17.05
CA VAL A 118 -8.65 -4.67 15.80
C VAL A 118 -8.98 -6.00 15.16
N SER A 119 -9.45 -5.98 13.93
CA SER A 119 -9.73 -7.17 13.13
C SER A 119 -8.91 -7.18 11.86
N ALA A 120 -8.59 -8.37 11.38
CA ALA A 120 -8.00 -8.59 10.07
C ALA A 120 -8.82 -9.63 9.31
N GLU A 121 -9.16 -9.34 8.06
CA GLU A 121 -9.94 -10.21 7.18
C GLU A 121 -9.24 -10.39 5.84
N ASP A 122 -9.04 -11.63 5.41
CA ASP A 122 -8.66 -11.93 4.03
C ASP A 122 -9.89 -11.86 3.13
N GLN A 123 -9.98 -10.85 2.30
CA GLN A 123 -11.10 -10.60 1.40
C GLN A 123 -11.30 -11.72 0.37
N GLY A 124 -10.25 -12.51 0.09
CA GLY A 124 -10.32 -13.61 -0.85
C GLY A 124 -11.00 -14.87 -0.28
N SER A 125 -10.71 -15.23 0.96
CA SER A 125 -11.27 -16.42 1.65
C SER A 125 -12.42 -16.09 2.59
N GLY A 126 -12.50 -14.84 3.08
CA GLY A 126 -13.42 -14.41 4.12
C GLY A 126 -13.02 -14.89 5.52
N ASN A 127 -11.79 -15.37 5.69
CA ASN A 127 -11.25 -15.70 7.00
C ASN A 127 -10.91 -14.42 7.75
N SER A 128 -11.33 -14.34 9.01
CA SER A 128 -11.09 -13.18 9.87
C SER A 128 -10.66 -13.60 11.26
N GLU A 129 -9.85 -12.76 11.89
CA GLU A 129 -9.43 -12.86 13.30
C GLU A 129 -9.50 -11.47 13.92
N GLU A 130 -9.73 -11.41 15.24
CA GLU A 130 -9.86 -10.15 15.95
C GLU A 130 -9.19 -10.19 17.33
N ILE A 131 -8.76 -9.03 17.79
CA ILE A 131 -8.30 -8.82 19.17
C ILE A 131 -9.03 -7.62 19.78
N THR A 132 -9.41 -7.74 21.04
CA THR A 132 -9.96 -6.62 21.84
C THR A 132 -8.91 -6.17 22.84
N ILE A 133 -8.60 -4.89 22.84
CA ILE A 133 -7.63 -4.25 23.73
C ILE A 133 -8.42 -3.35 24.69
N GLU A 134 -8.53 -3.77 25.94
CA GLU A 134 -9.25 -3.04 26.96
C GLU A 134 -8.32 -2.02 27.65
N GLY A 135 -8.70 -0.75 27.63
CA GLY A 135 -8.08 0.30 28.43
C GLY A 135 -6.80 0.91 27.86
N GLY A 136 -6.54 0.75 26.56
CA GLY A 136 -5.29 1.22 25.95
C GLY A 136 -4.07 0.58 26.62
N ALA A 137 -2.88 1.14 26.41
CA ALA A 137 -1.66 0.67 27.10
C ALA A 137 -1.66 0.98 28.62
N GLY A 138 -2.72 1.57 29.15
CA GLY A 138 -2.75 2.04 30.55
C GLY A 138 -1.74 3.15 30.83
N LEU A 139 -1.30 3.84 29.78
CA LEU A 139 -0.32 4.92 29.84
C LEU A 139 -0.84 6.08 30.69
N SER A 140 0.00 6.60 31.55
CA SER A 140 -0.25 7.84 32.28
C SER A 140 -0.04 9.06 31.38
N ASP A 141 -0.59 10.21 31.76
CA ASP A 141 -0.38 11.46 31.03
C ASP A 141 1.12 11.80 30.87
N ASP A 142 1.93 11.50 31.89
CA ASP A 142 3.39 11.73 31.86
C ASP A 142 4.08 10.81 30.82
N GLU A 143 3.64 9.55 30.68
CA GLU A 143 4.16 8.61 29.70
C GLU A 143 3.77 9.01 28.27
N ILE A 144 2.54 9.47 28.07
CA ILE A 144 2.07 9.99 26.79
C ILE A 144 2.91 11.20 26.36
N GLU A 145 3.13 12.17 27.27
CA GLU A 145 3.94 13.35 27.00
C GLU A 145 5.39 12.96 26.68
N GLN A 146 5.95 11.99 27.40
CA GLN A 146 7.30 11.48 27.14
C GLN A 146 7.39 10.83 25.75
N MET A 147 6.44 9.99 25.35
CA MET A 147 6.42 9.34 24.02
C MET A 147 6.33 10.37 22.88
N GLN A 148 5.56 11.44 23.08
CA GLN A 148 5.47 12.53 22.11
C GLN A 148 6.78 13.32 22.01
N GLU A 149 7.43 13.63 23.16
CA GLU A 149 8.71 14.31 23.16
C GLU A 149 9.83 13.46 22.54
N GLU A 150 9.86 12.15 22.81
CA GLU A 150 10.82 11.21 22.22
C GLU A 150 10.64 11.13 20.71
N ALA A 151 9.38 11.07 20.21
CA ALA A 151 9.12 11.07 18.79
C ALA A 151 9.60 12.37 18.10
N GLU A 152 9.37 13.54 18.71
CA GLU A 152 9.86 14.82 18.20
C GLU A 152 11.40 14.91 18.18
N GLN A 153 12.06 14.33 19.20
CA GLN A 153 13.54 14.35 19.30
C GLN A 153 14.20 13.44 18.27
N HIS A 154 13.54 12.34 17.88
CA HIS A 154 14.07 11.34 16.97
C HIS A 154 13.47 11.42 15.56
N ALA A 155 12.63 12.43 15.26
CA ALA A 155 11.91 12.54 14.00
C ALA A 155 12.83 12.44 12.77
N GLU A 156 13.95 13.20 12.75
CA GLU A 156 14.90 13.17 11.64
C GLU A 156 15.61 11.79 11.50
N GLU A 157 15.98 11.17 12.63
CA GLU A 157 16.64 9.86 12.64
C GLU A 157 15.68 8.76 12.18
N ASP A 158 14.42 8.83 12.63
CA ASP A 158 13.38 7.88 12.26
C ASP A 158 13.01 8.01 10.79
N GLU A 159 12.90 9.22 10.26
CA GLU A 159 12.64 9.48 8.84
C GLU A 159 13.75 8.89 7.95
N GLU A 160 15.02 9.17 8.26
CA GLU A 160 16.16 8.58 7.54
C GLU A 160 16.15 7.04 7.59
N ARG A 161 15.79 6.48 8.75
CA ARG A 161 15.71 5.03 8.93
C ARG A 161 14.54 4.43 8.17
N ARG A 162 13.38 5.08 8.19
CA ARG A 162 12.20 4.71 7.41
C ARG A 162 12.51 4.70 5.92
N GLU A 163 13.04 5.80 5.41
CA GLU A 163 13.40 5.93 3.99
C GLU A 163 14.38 4.84 3.53
N ARG A 164 15.36 4.50 4.37
CA ARG A 164 16.29 3.40 4.07
C ARG A 164 15.58 2.05 4.04
N ILE A 165 14.66 1.79 4.96
CA ILE A 165 13.86 0.56 5.00
C ILE A 165 12.94 0.49 3.78
N GLU A 166 12.31 1.57 3.38
CA GLU A 166 11.46 1.64 2.18
C GLU A 166 12.27 1.36 0.91
N ALA A 167 13.45 1.98 0.77
CA ALA A 167 14.36 1.70 -0.34
C ALA A 167 14.80 0.22 -0.37
N ARG A 168 15.05 -0.38 0.80
CA ARG A 168 15.36 -1.80 0.94
C ARG A 168 14.20 -2.70 0.50
N ASN A 169 12.98 -2.39 0.93
CA ASN A 169 11.77 -3.10 0.52
C ASN A 169 11.51 -2.99 -0.99
N ALA A 170 11.75 -1.82 -1.57
CA ALA A 170 11.64 -1.58 -3.01
C ALA A 170 12.67 -2.41 -3.80
N ALA A 171 13.92 -2.46 -3.34
CA ALA A 171 14.98 -3.26 -3.93
C ALA A 171 14.63 -4.76 -3.94
N GLU A 172 14.19 -5.31 -2.81
CA GLU A 172 13.74 -6.70 -2.71
C GLU A 172 12.56 -7.00 -3.65
N SER A 173 11.63 -6.06 -3.76
CA SER A 173 10.49 -6.19 -4.68
C SER A 173 10.92 -6.13 -6.14
N ALA A 174 11.94 -5.33 -6.47
CA ALA A 174 12.50 -5.26 -7.82
C ALA A 174 13.19 -6.57 -8.22
N ILE A 175 13.96 -7.21 -7.32
CA ILE A 175 14.53 -8.53 -7.54
C ILE A 175 13.43 -9.55 -7.84
N GLN A 176 12.41 -9.63 -7.02
CA GLN A 176 11.30 -10.60 -7.22
C GLN A 176 10.59 -10.39 -8.54
N ARG A 177 10.39 -9.13 -8.95
CA ARG A 177 9.81 -8.80 -10.26
C ARG A 177 10.72 -9.20 -11.40
N ALA A 178 12.04 -8.98 -11.26
CA ALA A 178 13.04 -9.34 -12.26
C ALA A 178 13.09 -10.84 -12.47
N GLU A 179 13.21 -11.62 -11.39
CA GLU A 179 13.23 -13.07 -11.44
C GLU A 179 11.97 -13.65 -12.10
N LYS A 180 10.80 -13.12 -11.70
CA LYS A 180 9.53 -13.53 -12.27
C LYS A 180 9.43 -13.22 -13.77
N LEU A 181 9.88 -12.03 -14.19
CA LEU A 181 9.87 -11.66 -15.60
C LEU A 181 10.81 -12.54 -16.43
N LEU A 182 11.97 -12.90 -15.89
CA LEU A 182 12.89 -13.84 -16.55
C LEU A 182 12.27 -15.24 -16.66
N GLU A 183 11.64 -15.75 -15.60
CA GLU A 183 10.97 -17.06 -15.61
C GLU A 183 9.80 -17.10 -16.62
N GLU A 184 8.96 -16.07 -16.64
CA GLU A 184 7.81 -16.00 -17.53
C GLU A 184 8.18 -15.81 -19.00
N ASN A 185 9.37 -15.29 -19.28
CA ASN A 185 9.81 -14.95 -20.64
C ASN A 185 11.10 -15.67 -21.09
N GLU A 186 11.49 -16.76 -20.43
CA GLU A 186 12.73 -17.52 -20.71
C GLU A 186 12.95 -17.86 -22.21
N GLU A 187 11.87 -18.10 -22.96
CA GLU A 187 11.94 -18.42 -24.40
C GLU A 187 12.09 -17.18 -25.31
N ASN A 188 11.84 -15.98 -24.78
CA ASN A 188 11.73 -14.74 -25.57
C ASN A 188 12.81 -13.69 -25.21
N VAL A 189 13.59 -13.91 -24.16
CA VAL A 189 14.67 -13.01 -23.75
C VAL A 189 15.98 -13.49 -24.36
N ASP A 190 16.78 -12.58 -24.95
CA ASP A 190 18.11 -12.88 -25.44
C ASP A 190 19.02 -13.31 -24.29
N ASP A 191 19.87 -14.33 -24.54
CA ASP A 191 20.85 -14.84 -23.57
C ASP A 191 21.75 -13.73 -22.97
N ASP A 192 22.13 -12.75 -23.81
CA ASP A 192 22.96 -11.62 -23.37
C ASP A 192 22.19 -10.68 -22.42
N LEU A 193 20.93 -10.37 -22.73
CA LEU A 193 20.08 -9.54 -21.85
C LEU A 193 19.73 -10.26 -20.55
N GLU A 194 19.47 -11.56 -20.60
CA GLU A 194 19.25 -12.37 -19.39
C GLU A 194 20.48 -12.33 -18.47
N ALA A 195 21.70 -12.41 -19.06
CA ALA A 195 22.94 -12.33 -18.30
C ALA A 195 23.14 -10.94 -17.65
N ASP A 196 22.85 -9.87 -18.39
CA ASP A 196 22.95 -8.49 -17.90
C ASP A 196 21.97 -8.25 -16.71
N ILE A 197 20.73 -8.73 -16.83
CA ILE A 197 19.74 -8.59 -15.74
C ILE A 197 20.15 -9.40 -14.50
N ARG A 198 20.71 -10.60 -14.70
CA ARG A 198 21.19 -11.40 -13.55
C ARG A 198 22.39 -10.73 -12.87
N GLU A 199 23.26 -10.06 -13.61
CA GLU A 199 24.35 -9.27 -13.05
C GLU A 199 23.82 -8.10 -12.23
N GLU A 200 22.77 -7.39 -12.71
CA GLU A 200 22.14 -6.31 -11.94
C GLU A 200 21.40 -6.81 -10.70
N ILE A 201 20.75 -7.99 -10.76
CA ILE A 201 20.17 -8.63 -9.56
C ILE A 201 21.26 -8.88 -8.52
N GLU A 202 22.42 -9.42 -8.91
CA GLU A 202 23.54 -9.67 -7.99
C GLU A 202 24.04 -8.36 -7.36
N VAL A 203 24.11 -7.26 -8.11
CA VAL A 203 24.48 -5.93 -7.59
C VAL A 203 23.47 -5.45 -6.54
N VAL A 204 22.17 -5.60 -6.80
CA VAL A 204 21.14 -5.22 -5.82
C VAL A 204 21.21 -6.10 -4.55
N GLU A 205 21.43 -7.43 -4.71
CA GLU A 205 21.60 -8.35 -3.59
C GLU A 205 22.83 -8.01 -2.74
N GLU A 206 23.99 -7.71 -3.38
CA GLU A 206 25.19 -7.27 -2.67
C GLU A 206 24.95 -5.96 -1.90
N THR A 207 24.21 -4.99 -2.49
CA THR A 207 23.86 -3.75 -1.84
C THR A 207 22.91 -3.98 -0.65
N LEU A 208 21.99 -4.95 -0.78
CA LEU A 208 21.10 -5.36 0.32
C LEU A 208 21.83 -6.06 1.47
N GLU A 209 22.94 -6.76 1.20
CA GLU A 209 23.77 -7.41 2.22
C GLU A 209 24.69 -6.42 2.95
N ASP A 210 24.93 -5.23 2.40
CA ASP A 210 25.72 -4.20 3.04
C ASP A 210 24.92 -3.47 4.13
N ASP A 211 25.30 -3.65 5.39
CA ASP A 211 24.68 -2.99 6.53
C ASP A 211 24.86 -1.46 6.50
N ASP A 212 25.90 -0.98 5.84
CA ASP A 212 26.25 0.45 5.71
C ASP A 212 25.64 1.09 4.44
N ALA A 213 24.90 0.32 3.61
CA ALA A 213 24.25 0.85 2.41
C ALA A 213 23.27 1.97 2.76
N THR A 214 23.40 3.08 2.06
CA THR A 214 22.51 4.23 2.20
C THR A 214 21.22 4.04 1.38
N LYS A 215 20.21 4.89 1.62
CA LYS A 215 19.02 4.98 0.76
C LYS A 215 19.41 5.17 -0.72
N GLU A 216 20.37 6.09 -0.98
CA GLU A 216 20.82 6.41 -2.33
C GLU A 216 21.48 5.21 -3.00
N ASP A 217 22.32 4.45 -2.30
CA ASP A 217 22.96 3.25 -2.86
C ASP A 217 21.92 2.19 -3.28
N LEU A 218 20.89 1.99 -2.45
CA LEU A 218 19.79 1.07 -2.73
C LEU A 218 18.91 1.54 -3.89
N GLN A 219 18.63 2.84 -3.96
CA GLN A 219 17.85 3.42 -5.06
C GLN A 219 18.58 3.34 -6.37
N ASP A 220 19.88 3.70 -6.42
CA ASP A 220 20.69 3.64 -7.62
C ASP A 220 20.79 2.21 -8.19
N ALA A 221 21.02 1.22 -7.31
CA ALA A 221 21.04 -0.18 -7.71
C ALA A 221 19.68 -0.67 -8.24
N THR A 222 18.58 -0.25 -7.58
CA THR A 222 17.22 -0.60 -7.98
C THR A 222 16.84 0.05 -9.32
N GLU A 223 17.25 1.30 -9.55
CA GLU A 223 17.01 2.02 -10.81
C GLU A 223 17.74 1.34 -11.97
N SER A 224 19.03 0.96 -11.79
CA SER A 224 19.80 0.22 -12.79
C SER A 224 19.11 -1.08 -13.20
N LEU A 225 18.65 -1.87 -12.22
CA LEU A 225 17.88 -3.09 -12.49
C LEU A 225 16.58 -2.80 -13.25
N SER A 226 15.87 -1.74 -12.85
CA SER A 226 14.60 -1.34 -13.48
C SER A 226 14.78 -0.91 -14.93
N GLU A 227 15.88 -0.22 -15.26
CA GLU A 227 16.25 0.15 -16.65
C GLU A 227 16.48 -1.08 -17.52
N GLN A 228 17.19 -2.10 -17.01
CA GLN A 228 17.40 -3.36 -17.72
C GLN A 228 16.07 -4.12 -17.95
N LEU A 229 15.17 -4.13 -16.98
CA LEU A 229 13.86 -4.75 -17.15
C LEU A 229 13.00 -4.06 -18.22
N GLN A 230 13.11 -2.75 -18.38
CA GLN A 230 12.43 -2.03 -19.46
C GLN A 230 12.91 -2.46 -20.86
N GLU A 231 14.14 -2.93 -20.98
CA GLU A 231 14.68 -3.41 -22.26
C GLU A 231 13.99 -4.70 -22.71
N ILE A 232 13.62 -5.61 -21.77
CA ILE A 232 12.77 -6.78 -22.08
C ILE A 232 11.47 -6.32 -22.75
N GLY A 233 10.79 -5.34 -22.14
CA GLY A 233 9.53 -4.82 -22.69
C GLY A 233 9.68 -4.26 -24.10
N LYS A 234 10.79 -3.60 -24.38
CA LYS A 234 11.09 -3.06 -25.72
C LYS A 234 11.39 -4.17 -26.72
N GLN A 235 12.15 -5.19 -26.34
CA GLN A 235 12.45 -6.34 -27.23
C GLN A 235 11.17 -7.10 -27.59
N MET A 236 10.36 -7.45 -26.59
CA MET A 236 9.08 -8.14 -26.81
C MET A 236 8.14 -7.36 -27.75
N TYR A 237 8.10 -6.03 -27.59
CA TYR A 237 7.28 -5.19 -28.48
C TYR A 237 7.83 -5.16 -29.91
N GLN A 238 9.15 -5.16 -30.09
CA GLN A 238 9.78 -5.19 -31.41
C GLN A 238 9.58 -6.52 -32.11
N GLU A 239 9.67 -7.65 -31.42
CA GLU A 239 9.43 -8.98 -32.00
C GLU A 239 7.98 -9.14 -32.41
N GLN A 240 7.03 -8.69 -31.56
CA GLN A 240 5.60 -8.72 -31.89
C GLN A 240 5.26 -7.83 -33.09
N ALA A 241 5.91 -6.67 -33.22
CA ALA A 241 5.77 -5.79 -34.38
C ALA A 241 6.34 -6.40 -35.67
N GLN A 242 7.44 -7.14 -35.55
CA GLN A 242 8.06 -7.83 -36.72
C GLN A 242 7.26 -9.07 -37.13
N ALA A 243 6.73 -9.84 -36.17
CA ALA A 243 5.83 -10.98 -36.42
C ALA A 243 4.51 -10.55 -37.09
N GLY A 244 3.98 -9.38 -36.72
CA GLY A 244 2.77 -8.80 -37.31
C GLY A 244 3.00 -8.25 -38.73
N ALA A 245 4.20 -7.77 -39.05
CA ALA A 245 4.55 -7.25 -40.38
C ALA A 245 4.82 -8.35 -41.42
N GLY A 246 5.18 -9.58 -40.99
CA GLY A 246 5.43 -10.72 -41.84
C GLY A 246 4.19 -11.41 -42.41
N GLY A 247 3.02 -11.12 -41.89
CA GLY A 247 1.74 -11.78 -42.25
C GLY A 247 0.95 -11.09 -43.37
N ALA A 248 1.34 -9.90 -43.83
CA ALA A 248 0.56 -9.12 -44.83
C ALA A 248 1.09 -9.17 -46.25
N GLY A 249 1.96 -10.12 -46.60
CA GLY A 249 2.61 -10.16 -47.90
C GLY A 249 2.49 -11.44 -48.71
N ALA A 250 1.29 -12.06 -48.86
CA ALA A 250 1.08 -13.05 -49.94
C ALA A 250 -0.38 -13.39 -50.15
N ALA A 251 -1.18 -12.52 -50.75
CA ALA A 251 -2.40 -12.96 -51.48
C ALA A 251 -2.78 -11.97 -52.58
N GLY A 252 -2.30 -12.26 -53.83
CA GLY A 252 -3.16 -12.19 -54.99
C GLY A 252 -3.32 -10.86 -55.71
N ALA A 253 -2.38 -10.65 -56.66
CA ALA A 253 -2.67 -9.86 -57.82
C ALA A 253 -3.87 -10.47 -58.63
N GLY A 254 -4.92 -9.70 -58.82
CA GLY A 254 -5.95 -9.97 -59.80
C GLY A 254 -6.50 -8.64 -60.30
N PRO A 255 -6.47 -8.42 -61.67
CA PRO A 255 -6.90 -7.16 -62.23
C PRO A 255 -8.38 -7.21 -62.63
N GLY A 256 -9.13 -6.16 -62.39
CA GLY A 256 -10.36 -5.96 -63.09
C GLY A 256 -11.46 -5.21 -62.39
N GLY A 257 -11.85 -4.07 -62.95
CA GLY A 257 -13.23 -3.63 -62.97
C GLY A 257 -13.54 -2.29 -62.36
N MET A 258 -13.39 -1.28 -63.17
CA MET A 258 -14.23 -0.08 -63.44
C MET A 258 -15.56 -0.02 -62.70
N GLY A 259 -15.88 1.18 -62.17
CA GLY A 259 -17.23 1.70 -62.33
C GLY A 259 -17.88 2.33 -61.10
N GLY A 260 -18.13 3.62 -61.19
CA GLY A 260 -19.36 4.17 -60.68
C GLY A 260 -19.30 5.24 -59.60
N ALA A 261 -19.39 6.45 -60.05
CA ALA A 261 -19.67 7.69 -59.35
C ALA A 261 -20.97 7.67 -58.59
N GLY A 262 -21.04 8.50 -57.54
CA GLY A 262 -22.30 9.07 -57.05
C GLY A 262 -22.26 9.59 -55.65
N PRO A 263 -22.55 10.93 -55.52
CA PRO A 263 -22.57 11.58 -54.22
C PRO A 263 -23.98 11.65 -53.66
N GLY A 264 -24.10 11.74 -52.37
CA GLY A 264 -25.34 12.24 -51.80
C GLY A 264 -25.76 11.69 -50.47
N GLY A 265 -25.92 12.58 -49.52
CA GLY A 265 -27.12 12.62 -48.72
C GLY A 265 -26.93 12.46 -47.23
N MET A 266 -26.76 13.53 -46.55
CA MET A 266 -27.58 14.09 -45.45
C MET A 266 -28.60 13.14 -44.74
N GLY A 267 -28.57 13.31 -43.36
CA GLY A 267 -29.76 13.18 -42.53
C GLY A 267 -29.53 12.27 -41.35
N GLY A 268 -29.33 12.71 -40.17
CA GLY A 268 -30.33 13.28 -39.33
C GLY A 268 -30.78 12.33 -38.24
N GLY A 269 -30.30 12.59 -36.98
CA GLY A 269 -31.02 12.65 -35.78
C GLY A 269 -31.49 11.41 -35.02
N PRO A 270 -32.03 11.61 -33.83
CA PRO A 270 -31.45 11.10 -32.61
C PRO A 270 -32.31 9.96 -32.00
N GLY A 271 -31.73 9.16 -31.14
CA GLY A 271 -32.51 8.17 -30.40
C GLY A 271 -31.75 7.41 -29.35
N ALA A 272 -31.87 7.89 -28.16
CA ALA A 272 -32.21 7.21 -26.92
C ALA A 272 -31.59 5.84 -26.61
N GLY A 273 -30.79 5.79 -25.54
CA GLY A 273 -31.01 4.86 -24.45
C GLY A 273 -30.27 3.56 -24.51
N ALA A 274 -29.30 3.42 -23.64
CA ALA A 274 -29.32 2.28 -22.72
C ALA A 274 -28.09 2.41 -21.79
N ALA A 275 -28.37 2.27 -20.53
CA ALA A 275 -27.51 2.04 -19.41
C ALA A 275 -26.30 1.16 -19.77
N GLY A 276 -25.11 1.64 -19.47
CA GLY A 276 -23.89 0.88 -19.41
C GLY A 276 -23.30 1.08 -18.04
N ASP A 277 -23.14 -0.02 -17.36
CA ASP A 277 -22.50 -0.21 -16.07
C ASP A 277 -21.24 0.62 -15.94
N GLN A 278 -21.23 1.49 -14.91
CA GLN A 278 -20.01 2.02 -14.33
C GLN A 278 -19.46 0.96 -13.37
N GLN A 279 -18.55 0.14 -13.84
CA GLN A 279 -17.63 -0.56 -12.98
C GLN A 279 -16.71 0.51 -12.37
N GLY A 280 -16.91 0.76 -11.07
CA GLY A 280 -15.95 1.45 -10.23
C GLY A 280 -14.69 0.60 -10.22
N GLY A 281 -13.60 1.13 -10.76
CA GLY A 281 -12.28 0.61 -10.53
C GLY A 281 -11.89 1.03 -9.12
N ASP A 282 -11.81 0.09 -8.22
CA ASP A 282 -11.12 0.27 -6.95
C ASP A 282 -9.65 0.51 -7.28
N GLU A 283 -9.22 1.70 -6.98
CA GLU A 283 -7.83 2.15 -7.11
C GLU A 283 -7.05 1.53 -5.97
N TYR A 284 -6.36 0.43 -6.30
CA TYR A 284 -5.42 -0.18 -5.37
C TYR A 284 -4.20 0.72 -5.25
N VAL A 285 -3.92 1.16 -4.04
CA VAL A 285 -2.67 1.84 -3.73
C VAL A 285 -1.60 0.77 -3.63
N ASP A 286 -0.93 0.50 -4.74
CA ASP A 286 0.40 -0.08 -4.71
C ASP A 286 1.28 0.92 -3.98
N ALA A 287 2.14 0.45 -3.08
CA ALA A 287 3.03 1.32 -2.32
C ALA A 287 4.21 1.78 -3.19
N ASP A 288 3.90 2.40 -4.32
CA ASP A 288 4.80 3.19 -5.12
C ASP A 288 4.34 4.65 -5.00
N PHE A 289 5.00 5.40 -4.13
CA PHE A 289 4.83 6.85 -4.06
C PHE A 289 5.48 7.49 -5.26
N GLU A 290 4.69 8.05 -6.14
CA GLU A 290 5.12 9.03 -7.12
C GLU A 290 4.97 10.42 -6.47
N ASP A 291 6.10 11.06 -6.19
CA ASP A 291 6.15 12.43 -5.70
C ASP A 291 5.50 13.36 -6.74
N VAL A 292 4.41 14.02 -6.34
CA VAL A 292 3.85 15.12 -7.10
C VAL A 292 4.55 16.40 -6.63
N ASP A 293 5.51 16.86 -7.43
CA ASP A 293 6.08 18.20 -7.28
C ASP A 293 4.95 19.24 -7.36
N GLU A 294 4.60 19.87 -6.23
CA GLU A 294 3.85 21.11 -6.22
C GLU A 294 4.78 22.25 -6.67
N ASP A 295 4.75 22.54 -7.97
CA ASP A 295 5.30 23.79 -8.48
C ASP A 295 4.43 24.96 -8.00
N ASP A 296 5.06 25.79 -7.17
CA ASP A 296 4.67 27.15 -6.83
C ASP A 296 4.34 27.99 -8.08
N ASP A 297 3.20 28.67 -8.06
CA ASP A 297 3.02 29.92 -8.79
C ASP A 297 2.14 30.93 -8.04
N GLU A 298 2.84 32.03 -7.61
CA GLU A 298 2.41 33.37 -7.24
C GLU A 298 1.62 33.63 -5.96
#